data_ac6e9de31ac9a4f6ce3fc2808989b264
#
_entry.id   ac6e9de31ac9a4f6ce3fc2808989b264
#
_cell.length_a   1.000
_cell.length_b   1.000
_cell.length_c   1.000
_cell.angle_alpha   90.00
_cell.angle_beta   90.00
_cell.angle_gamma   90.00
#
_symmetry.space_group_name_H-M   'P 1'
#
loop_
_entity.id
_entity.type
_entity.pdbx_description
1 polymer ?
#
loop_
_entity_poly.entity_id
_entity_poly.type
_entity_poly.pdbx_seq_one_letter_code
_entity_poly.pdbx_strand_id
1 'polypeptide(L)'
;MRSYRILWQSSTAIDKMPDYRKAIEAHGKRILGAGFELNVRGVQQGTSDLHFMAFDFLNNSQLFDSVTKAEKEGYDAVAIGCFLDPILDELREIMTIPVLSLGEAGMLTACMLGKSFSVISYVPQSNRKRYAEMVHKYELTNRAAPLTSFNLPLPELEKGFKEPKPVLEKFEIAGREAAEKGAEVLLPGCGCLNLILVNGKMSRVAGATVLDVSGALMKLTEMMIVLKEVSGTTVSRKGFYEGPTKEKIEEVMRIYRK
;
A
#
# COMPACT_ATOMS: atom_id res chain seq x y z
N MET A 1 -25.61 13.05 6.40
CA MET A 1 -25.06 11.72 6.08
C MET A 1 -23.88 11.47 7.02
N ARG A 2 -23.68 10.23 7.47
CA ARG A 2 -22.49 9.85 8.24
C ARG A 2 -21.25 10.08 7.39
N SER A 3 -20.19 10.66 7.97
CA SER A 3 -18.89 10.74 7.35
C SER A 3 -18.04 9.56 7.83
N TYR A 4 -17.39 8.86 6.90
CA TYR A 4 -16.50 7.73 7.17
C TYR A 4 -15.05 8.22 7.14
N ARG A 5 -14.27 7.79 8.11
CA ARG A 5 -12.86 8.20 8.27
C ARG A 5 -11.93 7.05 7.94
N ILE A 6 -11.09 7.23 6.94
CA ILE A 6 -10.06 6.28 6.52
C ILE A 6 -8.71 6.79 7.03
N LEU A 7 -7.99 5.96 7.77
CA LEU A 7 -6.59 6.21 8.10
C LEU A 7 -5.70 5.67 6.97
N TRP A 8 -5.04 6.56 6.23
CA TRP A 8 -3.90 6.17 5.42
C TRP A 8 -2.66 6.11 6.30
N GLN A 9 -2.17 4.91 6.57
CA GLN A 9 -0.97 4.71 7.37
C GLN A 9 0.23 4.47 6.46
N SER A 10 1.13 5.45 6.39
CA SER A 10 2.41 5.32 5.71
C SER A 10 3.41 4.58 6.59
N SER A 11 4.23 3.71 5.99
CA SER A 11 5.38 3.08 6.65
C SER A 11 6.61 4.00 6.73
N THR A 12 6.55 5.19 6.12
CA THR A 12 7.61 6.19 6.19
C THR A 12 7.28 7.26 7.23
N ALA A 13 8.29 7.99 7.68
CA ALA A 13 8.11 9.22 8.46
C ALA A 13 7.57 10.33 7.54
N ILE A 14 6.28 10.24 7.21
CA ILE A 14 5.60 11.04 6.16
C ILE A 14 5.70 12.55 6.40
N ASP A 15 5.87 12.98 7.66
CA ASP A 15 6.04 14.38 8.01
C ASP A 15 7.37 14.96 7.50
N LYS A 16 8.35 14.10 7.22
CA LYS A 16 9.61 14.44 6.56
C LYS A 16 9.53 14.40 5.04
N MET A 17 8.36 14.04 4.48
CA MET A 17 8.10 13.90 3.04
C MET A 17 6.85 14.72 2.66
N PRO A 18 6.91 16.07 2.76
CA PRO A 18 5.73 16.93 2.64
C PRO A 18 5.08 16.89 1.25
N ASP A 19 5.86 16.73 0.18
CA ASP A 19 5.32 16.68 -1.18
C ASP A 19 4.57 15.34 -1.42
N TYR A 20 5.09 14.24 -0.88
CA TYR A 20 4.38 12.95 -0.91
C TYR A 20 3.10 12.98 -0.08
N ARG A 21 3.14 13.54 1.15
CA ARG A 21 1.94 13.71 1.98
C ARG A 21 0.85 14.48 1.25
N LYS A 22 1.18 15.66 0.69
CA LYS A 22 0.25 16.48 -0.09
C LYS A 22 -0.33 15.71 -1.29
N ALA A 23 0.49 14.91 -1.97
CA ALA A 23 0.04 14.11 -3.09
C ALA A 23 -0.99 13.04 -2.67
N ILE A 24 -0.79 12.35 -1.54
CA ILE A 24 -1.75 11.39 -0.98
C ILE A 24 -3.07 12.09 -0.66
N GLU A 25 -3.03 13.21 0.07
CA GLU A 25 -4.21 13.96 0.48
C GLU A 25 -5.00 14.49 -0.73
N ALA A 26 -4.30 15.06 -1.72
CA ALA A 26 -4.92 15.54 -2.95
C ALA A 26 -5.53 14.40 -3.78
N HIS A 27 -4.86 13.25 -3.83
CA HIS A 27 -5.37 12.07 -4.54
C HIS A 27 -6.59 11.48 -3.85
N GLY A 28 -6.59 11.37 -2.52
CA GLY A 28 -7.73 10.93 -1.74
C GLY A 28 -8.98 11.78 -1.99
N LYS A 29 -8.83 13.11 -2.05
CA LYS A 29 -9.93 14.02 -2.40
C LYS A 29 -10.49 13.82 -3.81
N ARG A 30 -9.69 13.31 -4.75
CA ARG A 30 -10.15 13.01 -6.13
C ARG A 30 -10.78 11.64 -6.26
N ILE A 31 -10.30 10.67 -5.50
CA ILE A 31 -10.67 9.26 -5.65
C ILE A 31 -11.87 8.88 -4.78
N LEU A 32 -11.89 9.31 -3.52
CA LEU A 32 -12.94 8.90 -2.57
C LEU A 32 -14.28 9.56 -2.89
N GLY A 33 -15.34 8.81 -2.66
CA GLY A 33 -16.72 9.29 -2.81
C GLY A 33 -17.11 10.30 -1.74
N ALA A 34 -18.21 11.02 -1.97
CA ALA A 34 -18.76 11.94 -0.99
C ALA A 34 -19.07 11.23 0.34
N GLY A 35 -18.68 11.82 1.44
CA GLY A 35 -18.85 11.25 2.77
C GLY A 35 -17.68 10.40 3.26
N PHE A 36 -16.60 10.29 2.49
CA PHE A 36 -15.34 9.64 2.92
C PHE A 36 -14.23 10.67 3.11
N GLU A 37 -13.52 10.57 4.21
CA GLU A 37 -12.41 11.44 4.57
C GLU A 37 -11.14 10.60 4.75
N LEU A 38 -10.04 11.02 4.11
CA LEU A 38 -8.73 10.41 4.25
C LEU A 38 -7.86 11.24 5.19
N ASN A 39 -7.42 10.61 6.28
CA ASN A 39 -6.42 11.20 7.17
C ASN A 39 -5.08 10.47 6.98
N VAL A 40 -4.01 11.23 6.76
CA VAL A 40 -2.68 10.67 6.48
C VAL A 40 -1.82 10.71 7.74
N ARG A 41 -1.26 9.55 8.10
CA ARG A 41 -0.33 9.37 9.22
C ARG A 41 0.88 8.57 8.75
N GLY A 42 2.05 8.84 9.33
CA GLY A 42 3.25 8.04 9.17
C GLY A 42 3.79 7.54 10.50
N VAL A 43 4.89 6.80 10.44
CA VAL A 43 5.67 6.47 11.64
C VAL A 43 6.42 7.71 12.12
N GLN A 44 6.71 7.79 13.42
CA GLN A 44 7.42 8.94 14.00
C GLN A 44 8.91 8.97 13.59
N GLN A 45 9.52 7.78 13.62
CA GLN A 45 10.91 7.58 13.21
C GLN A 45 10.94 6.52 12.12
N GLY A 46 11.67 6.77 11.06
CA GLY A 46 11.77 5.83 9.94
C GLY A 46 13.05 6.05 9.16
N THR A 47 13.45 5.03 8.43
CA THR A 47 14.52 5.06 7.45
C THR A 47 13.95 4.95 6.04
N SER A 48 14.72 5.41 5.04
CA SER A 48 14.43 5.17 3.62
C SER A 48 14.74 3.72 3.19
N ASP A 49 15.39 2.95 4.07
CA ASP A 49 15.96 1.64 3.75
C ASP A 49 15.08 0.48 4.20
N LEU A 50 13.75 0.67 4.20
CA LEU A 50 12.75 -0.36 4.55
C LEU A 50 12.77 -1.59 3.63
N HIS A 51 13.53 -1.52 2.57
CA HIS A 51 13.81 -2.67 1.73
C HIS A 51 14.70 -3.72 2.42
N PHE A 52 15.44 -3.37 3.47
CA PHE A 52 16.12 -4.35 4.33
C PHE A 52 15.15 -4.89 5.38
N MET A 53 15.01 -6.22 5.44
CA MET A 53 14.05 -6.90 6.32
C MET A 53 14.24 -6.54 7.80
N ALA A 54 15.49 -6.39 8.26
CA ALA A 54 15.78 -6.02 9.64
C ALA A 54 15.27 -4.61 9.98
N PHE A 55 15.40 -3.66 9.06
CA PHE A 55 14.93 -2.29 9.28
C PHE A 55 13.41 -2.18 9.16
N ASP A 56 12.83 -2.94 8.24
CA ASP A 56 11.38 -3.09 8.12
C ASP A 56 10.77 -3.67 9.41
N PHE A 57 11.39 -4.72 9.97
CA PHE A 57 10.97 -5.30 11.24
C PHE A 57 10.96 -4.28 12.39
N LEU A 58 12.00 -3.47 12.53
CA LEU A 58 12.06 -2.41 13.55
C LEU A 58 10.98 -1.35 13.31
N ASN A 59 10.70 -1.01 12.06
CA ASN A 59 9.67 -0.05 11.67
C ASN A 59 8.26 -0.56 11.96
N ASN A 60 8.04 -1.87 11.81
CA ASN A 60 6.74 -2.51 11.95
C ASN A 60 6.17 -2.40 13.37
N SER A 61 7.00 -2.29 14.41
CA SER A 61 6.54 -2.06 15.79
C SER A 61 5.83 -0.70 15.93
N GLN A 62 6.35 0.35 15.30
CA GLN A 62 5.72 1.68 15.29
C GLN A 62 4.43 1.68 14.46
N LEU A 63 4.43 0.97 13.32
CA LEU A 63 3.26 0.82 12.48
C LEU A 63 2.14 0.12 13.25
N PHE A 64 2.46 -0.98 13.92
CA PHE A 64 1.51 -1.74 14.75
C PHE A 64 0.92 -0.86 15.86
N ASP A 65 1.76 -0.14 16.62
CA ASP A 65 1.28 0.74 17.69
C ASP A 65 0.40 1.88 17.16
N SER A 66 0.69 2.41 15.99
CA SER A 66 -0.11 3.46 15.35
C SER A 66 -1.47 2.93 14.89
N VAL A 67 -1.49 1.81 14.16
CA VAL A 67 -2.71 1.27 13.56
C VAL A 67 -3.67 0.71 14.61
N THR A 68 -3.17 0.03 15.63
CA THR A 68 -4.02 -0.54 16.69
C THR A 68 -4.76 0.50 17.55
N LYS A 69 -4.44 1.79 17.42
CA LYS A 69 -5.17 2.89 18.04
C LYS A 69 -6.34 3.40 17.17
N ALA A 70 -6.34 3.08 15.87
CA ALA A 70 -7.24 3.68 14.89
C ALA A 70 -8.73 3.49 15.25
N GLU A 71 -9.13 2.32 15.71
CA GLU A 71 -10.53 2.09 16.13
C GLU A 71 -10.96 2.99 17.28
N LYS A 72 -10.11 3.14 18.31
CA LYS A 72 -10.37 4.01 19.46
C LYS A 72 -10.38 5.49 19.08
N GLU A 73 -9.68 5.86 18.01
CA GLU A 73 -9.64 7.20 17.45
C GLU A 73 -10.82 7.48 16.48
N GLY A 74 -11.72 6.51 16.27
CA GLY A 74 -12.91 6.64 15.46
C GLY A 74 -12.69 6.54 13.95
N TYR A 75 -11.68 5.81 13.51
CA TYR A 75 -11.52 5.45 12.10
C TYR A 75 -12.40 4.25 11.75
N ASP A 76 -12.98 4.27 10.55
CA ASP A 76 -13.83 3.21 10.02
C ASP A 76 -13.04 2.15 9.24
N ALA A 77 -11.85 2.48 8.75
CA ALA A 77 -10.91 1.55 8.12
C ALA A 77 -9.47 2.08 8.12
N VAL A 78 -8.52 1.18 7.87
CA VAL A 78 -7.10 1.50 7.68
C VAL A 78 -6.65 1.06 6.30
N ALA A 79 -5.95 1.95 5.59
CA ALA A 79 -5.25 1.70 4.35
C ALA A 79 -3.74 1.83 4.57
N ILE A 80 -3.00 0.71 4.56
CA ILE A 80 -1.55 0.70 4.72
C ILE A 80 -0.89 1.07 3.38
N GLY A 81 -0.29 2.26 3.33
CA GLY A 81 0.31 2.83 2.12
C GLY A 81 1.71 2.29 1.78
N CYS A 82 1.96 1.01 2.01
CA CYS A 82 3.21 0.34 1.71
C CYS A 82 2.97 -0.89 0.84
N PHE A 83 3.72 -1.00 -0.26
CA PHE A 83 3.53 -2.10 -1.21
C PHE A 83 4.03 -3.46 -0.67
N LEU A 84 4.83 -3.47 0.38
CA LEU A 84 5.31 -4.70 1.01
C LEU A 84 4.33 -5.29 2.04
N ASP A 85 3.14 -4.72 2.19
CA ASP A 85 2.06 -5.15 3.08
C ASP A 85 2.53 -5.52 4.50
N PRO A 86 3.27 -4.61 5.17
CA PRO A 86 3.84 -4.89 6.48
C PRO A 86 2.74 -5.19 7.50
N ILE A 87 2.93 -6.23 8.28
CA ILE A 87 2.05 -6.65 9.39
C ILE A 87 0.54 -6.69 9.06
N LEU A 88 0.18 -6.88 7.80
CA LEU A 88 -1.22 -6.88 7.38
C LEU A 88 -2.02 -8.01 8.02
N ASP A 89 -1.43 -9.20 8.11
CA ASP A 89 -2.09 -10.37 8.70
C ASP A 89 -2.25 -10.21 10.21
N GLU A 90 -1.23 -9.73 10.90
CA GLU A 90 -1.24 -9.46 12.34
C GLU A 90 -2.30 -8.41 12.72
N LEU A 91 -2.44 -7.38 11.90
CA LEU A 91 -3.47 -6.36 12.12
C LEU A 91 -4.88 -6.90 11.85
N ARG A 92 -5.08 -7.68 10.79
CA ARG A 92 -6.36 -8.32 10.50
C ARG A 92 -6.81 -9.29 11.58
N GLU A 93 -5.87 -9.96 12.24
CA GLU A 93 -6.16 -10.87 13.34
C GLU A 93 -6.83 -10.14 14.53
N ILE A 94 -6.43 -8.90 14.82
CA ILE A 94 -6.85 -8.19 16.03
C ILE A 94 -7.82 -7.02 15.80
N MET A 95 -7.86 -6.44 14.59
CA MET A 95 -8.70 -5.27 14.29
C MET A 95 -10.12 -5.67 13.89
N THR A 96 -11.13 -4.90 14.29
CA THR A 96 -12.54 -5.12 13.89
C THR A 96 -12.99 -4.26 12.72
N ILE A 97 -12.21 -3.22 12.40
CA ILE A 97 -12.38 -2.42 11.19
C ILE A 97 -11.57 -3.02 10.03
N PRO A 98 -11.99 -2.81 8.78
CA PRO A 98 -11.22 -3.26 7.62
C PRO A 98 -9.79 -2.71 7.62
N VAL A 99 -8.81 -3.59 7.36
CA VAL A 99 -7.41 -3.22 7.13
C VAL A 99 -7.01 -3.75 5.76
N LEU A 100 -6.64 -2.84 4.87
CA LEU A 100 -6.17 -3.15 3.52
C LEU A 100 -4.74 -2.62 3.34
N SER A 101 -4.01 -3.17 2.39
CA SER A 101 -2.66 -2.73 2.10
C SER A 101 -2.37 -2.65 0.60
N LEU A 102 -1.35 -1.85 0.26
CA LEU A 102 -1.12 -1.38 -1.10
C LEU A 102 -0.73 -2.50 -2.07
N GLY A 103 0.06 -3.46 -1.63
CA GLY A 103 0.53 -4.55 -2.49
C GLY A 103 -0.59 -5.53 -2.82
N GLU A 104 -1.30 -6.04 -1.81
CA GLU A 104 -2.46 -6.91 -1.98
C GLU A 104 -3.52 -6.25 -2.87
N ALA A 105 -3.93 -5.02 -2.52
CA ALA A 105 -4.93 -4.26 -3.27
C ALA A 105 -4.52 -4.05 -4.73
N GLY A 106 -3.26 -3.69 -4.97
CA GLY A 106 -2.71 -3.51 -6.31
C GLY A 106 -2.69 -4.80 -7.13
N MET A 107 -2.17 -5.90 -6.57
CA MET A 107 -2.07 -7.19 -7.27
C MET A 107 -3.44 -7.79 -7.59
N LEU A 108 -4.38 -7.77 -6.64
CA LEU A 108 -5.74 -8.26 -6.88
C LEU A 108 -6.49 -7.41 -7.90
N THR A 109 -6.33 -6.08 -7.87
CA THR A 109 -6.91 -5.19 -8.89
C THR A 109 -6.31 -5.44 -10.26
N ALA A 110 -4.99 -5.67 -10.35
CA ALA A 110 -4.34 -5.98 -11.62
C ALA A 110 -4.92 -7.25 -12.27
N CYS A 111 -5.30 -8.24 -11.47
CA CYS A 111 -5.94 -9.47 -11.95
C CYS A 111 -7.32 -9.25 -12.60
N MET A 112 -7.99 -8.12 -12.32
CA MET A 112 -9.23 -7.73 -12.99
C MET A 112 -8.99 -6.99 -14.30
N LEU A 113 -7.80 -6.42 -14.51
CA LEU A 113 -7.47 -5.57 -15.67
C LEU A 113 -6.70 -6.29 -16.76
N GLY A 114 -6.01 -7.39 -16.43
CA GLY A 114 -5.22 -8.16 -17.38
C GLY A 114 -4.98 -9.59 -16.92
N LYS A 115 -4.51 -10.44 -17.80
CA LYS A 115 -4.13 -11.82 -17.51
C LYS A 115 -2.81 -11.90 -16.77
N SER A 116 -1.95 -10.93 -16.95
CA SER A 116 -0.62 -10.88 -16.33
C SER A 116 -0.29 -9.48 -15.84
N PHE A 117 0.51 -9.40 -14.79
CA PHE A 117 1.04 -8.15 -14.28
C PHE A 117 2.53 -8.26 -13.94
N SER A 118 3.22 -7.12 -13.90
CA SER A 118 4.57 -7.02 -13.34
C SER A 118 4.64 -5.91 -12.30
N VAL A 119 5.34 -6.17 -11.19
CA VAL A 119 5.68 -5.12 -10.23
C VAL A 119 6.98 -4.46 -10.67
N ILE A 120 6.97 -3.13 -10.77
CA ILE A 120 8.13 -2.31 -11.11
C ILE A 120 8.62 -1.63 -9.85
N SER A 121 9.81 -2.03 -9.39
CA SER A 121 10.44 -1.51 -8.18
C SER A 121 11.40 -0.36 -8.50
N TYR A 122 11.47 0.61 -7.60
CA TYR A 122 12.48 1.69 -7.66
C TYR A 122 13.77 1.35 -6.92
N VAL A 123 13.78 0.25 -6.14
CA VAL A 123 14.95 -0.22 -5.39
C VAL A 123 15.79 -1.21 -6.21
N PRO A 124 17.06 -1.46 -5.82
CA PRO A 124 17.95 -2.36 -6.55
C PRO A 124 17.37 -3.76 -6.74
N GLN A 125 17.87 -4.44 -7.76
CA GLN A 125 17.47 -5.78 -8.17
C GLN A 125 17.48 -6.82 -7.05
N SER A 126 18.35 -6.66 -6.05
CA SER A 126 18.44 -7.54 -4.88
C SER A 126 17.14 -7.64 -4.08
N ASN A 127 16.27 -6.63 -4.15
CA ASN A 127 15.00 -6.59 -3.44
C ASN A 127 13.81 -7.16 -4.22
N ARG A 128 14.02 -7.59 -5.46
CA ARG A 128 12.95 -8.28 -6.22
C ARG A 128 12.44 -9.52 -5.49
N LYS A 129 13.29 -10.17 -4.68
CA LYS A 129 12.88 -11.34 -3.89
C LYS A 129 11.68 -11.06 -2.99
N ARG A 130 11.62 -9.90 -2.32
CA ARG A 130 10.48 -9.55 -1.46
C ARG A 130 9.18 -9.43 -2.24
N TYR A 131 9.20 -8.82 -3.42
CA TYR A 131 8.01 -8.76 -4.28
C TYR A 131 7.62 -10.14 -4.84
N ALA A 132 8.60 -10.99 -5.17
CA ALA A 132 8.33 -12.37 -5.59
C ALA A 132 7.71 -13.20 -4.45
N GLU A 133 8.18 -13.02 -3.22
CA GLU A 133 7.59 -13.65 -2.02
C GLU A 133 6.14 -13.18 -1.80
N MET A 134 5.85 -11.89 -2.00
CA MET A 134 4.47 -11.39 -1.93
C MET A 134 3.56 -12.01 -2.99
N VAL A 135 4.04 -12.07 -4.25
CA VAL A 135 3.30 -12.73 -5.33
C VAL A 135 3.00 -14.19 -4.98
N HIS A 136 3.97 -14.89 -4.38
CA HIS A 136 3.78 -16.26 -3.90
C HIS A 136 2.81 -16.32 -2.71
N LYS A 137 2.94 -15.44 -1.72
CA LYS A 137 2.04 -15.34 -0.56
C LYS A 137 0.56 -15.23 -0.98
N TYR A 138 0.28 -14.45 -2.03
CA TYR A 138 -1.07 -14.26 -2.56
C TYR A 138 -1.47 -15.28 -3.64
N GLU A 139 -0.66 -16.33 -3.86
CA GLU A 139 -0.90 -17.39 -4.85
C GLU A 139 -1.07 -16.86 -6.29
N LEU A 140 -0.42 -15.74 -6.62
CA LEU A 140 -0.53 -15.08 -7.91
C LEU A 140 0.64 -15.38 -8.86
N THR A 141 1.46 -16.40 -8.58
CA THR A 141 2.65 -16.75 -9.38
C THR A 141 2.32 -16.96 -10.87
N ASN A 142 1.19 -17.58 -11.18
CA ASN A 142 0.74 -17.81 -12.55
C ASN A 142 0.19 -16.55 -13.26
N ARG A 143 0.10 -15.44 -12.54
CA ARG A 143 -0.37 -14.15 -13.02
C ARG A 143 0.78 -13.13 -13.12
N ALA A 144 1.93 -13.42 -12.52
CA ALA A 144 3.06 -12.52 -12.48
C ALA A 144 4.00 -12.75 -13.67
N ALA A 145 4.15 -11.74 -14.51
CA ALA A 145 5.27 -11.64 -15.44
C ALA A 145 6.57 -11.29 -14.69
N PRO A 146 7.74 -11.44 -15.29
CA PRO A 146 9.01 -11.11 -14.64
C PRO A 146 9.02 -9.70 -14.05
N LEU A 147 9.45 -9.60 -12.80
CA LEU A 147 9.57 -8.32 -12.09
C LEU A 147 10.71 -7.50 -12.70
N THR A 148 10.50 -6.20 -12.83
CA THR A 148 11.54 -5.26 -13.28
C THR A 148 11.85 -4.21 -12.21
N SER A 149 12.98 -3.52 -12.36
CA SER A 149 13.35 -2.47 -11.42
C SER A 149 14.31 -1.47 -12.05
N PHE A 150 14.30 -0.26 -11.51
CA PHE A 150 15.34 0.74 -11.72
C PHE A 150 15.89 1.18 -10.37
N ASN A 151 17.15 1.63 -10.34
CA ASN A 151 17.79 2.06 -9.09
C ASN A 151 17.59 3.57 -8.93
N LEU A 152 16.82 3.98 -7.88
CA LEU A 152 16.64 5.37 -7.51
C LEU A 152 16.39 5.45 -5.99
N PRO A 153 17.29 6.05 -5.20
CA PRO A 153 17.08 6.20 -3.75
C PRO A 153 15.78 6.98 -3.44
N LEU A 154 15.11 6.65 -2.32
CA LEU A 154 13.84 7.29 -1.94
C LEU A 154 13.89 8.83 -1.87
N PRO A 155 14.96 9.47 -1.35
CA PRO A 155 15.09 10.92 -1.40
C PRO A 155 15.14 11.51 -2.82
N GLU A 156 15.74 10.79 -3.76
CA GLU A 156 15.75 11.19 -5.18
C GLU A 156 14.38 10.95 -5.83
N LEU A 157 13.71 9.86 -5.45
CA LEU A 157 12.35 9.58 -5.90
C LEU A 157 11.39 10.71 -5.47
N GLU A 158 11.50 11.20 -4.23
CA GLU A 158 10.63 12.28 -3.73
C GLU A 158 10.78 13.59 -4.52
N LYS A 159 11.96 13.89 -5.04
CA LYS A 159 12.16 15.04 -5.93
C LYS A 159 11.27 14.98 -7.19
N GLY A 160 10.85 13.77 -7.58
CA GLY A 160 9.93 13.54 -8.69
C GLY A 160 8.55 14.21 -8.55
N PHE A 161 8.16 14.65 -7.36
CA PHE A 161 6.94 15.46 -7.21
C PHE A 161 7.09 16.88 -7.79
N LYS A 162 8.31 17.41 -7.84
CA LYS A 162 8.64 18.72 -8.43
C LYS A 162 9.17 18.56 -9.85
N GLU A 163 10.00 17.55 -10.08
CA GLU A 163 10.64 17.25 -11.36
C GLU A 163 10.34 15.80 -11.79
N PRO A 164 9.12 15.51 -12.30
CA PRO A 164 8.70 14.12 -12.54
C PRO A 164 9.45 13.44 -13.69
N LYS A 165 9.96 14.18 -14.67
CA LYS A 165 10.53 13.65 -15.90
C LYS A 165 11.57 12.54 -15.69
N PRO A 166 12.60 12.66 -14.82
CA PRO A 166 13.58 11.59 -14.63
C PRO A 166 12.96 10.29 -14.08
N VAL A 167 11.94 10.39 -13.23
CA VAL A 167 11.23 9.23 -12.67
C VAL A 167 10.36 8.57 -13.73
N LEU A 168 9.64 9.37 -14.52
CA LEU A 168 8.80 8.88 -15.61
C LEU A 168 9.62 8.13 -16.67
N GLU A 169 10.75 8.68 -17.08
CA GLU A 169 11.65 8.06 -18.08
C GLU A 169 12.21 6.71 -17.55
N LYS A 170 12.65 6.66 -16.30
CA LYS A 170 13.13 5.41 -15.70
C LYS A 170 12.03 4.36 -15.58
N PHE A 171 10.83 4.78 -15.16
CA PHE A 171 9.68 3.88 -15.10
C PHE A 171 9.27 3.38 -16.48
N GLU A 172 9.29 4.26 -17.49
CA GLU A 172 8.96 3.89 -18.86
C GLU A 172 9.91 2.82 -19.42
N ILE A 173 11.21 2.95 -19.18
CA ILE A 173 12.22 1.94 -19.60
C ILE A 173 11.92 0.60 -18.94
N ALA A 174 11.75 0.57 -17.62
CA ALA A 174 11.49 -0.66 -16.89
C ALA A 174 10.11 -1.26 -17.22
N GLY A 175 9.12 -0.40 -17.48
CA GLY A 175 7.77 -0.79 -17.90
C GLY A 175 7.75 -1.41 -19.29
N ARG A 176 8.53 -0.87 -20.22
CA ARG A 176 8.70 -1.43 -21.58
C ARG A 176 9.31 -2.82 -21.49
N GLU A 177 10.38 -2.99 -20.72
CA GLU A 177 10.99 -4.29 -20.47
C GLU A 177 9.99 -5.30 -19.88
N ALA A 178 9.14 -4.87 -18.94
CA ALA A 178 8.12 -5.73 -18.34
C ALA A 178 7.03 -6.12 -19.37
N ALA A 179 6.58 -5.17 -20.18
CA ALA A 179 5.58 -5.41 -21.22
C ALA A 179 6.10 -6.37 -22.31
N GLU A 180 7.35 -6.22 -22.75
CA GLU A 180 8.01 -7.12 -23.69
C GLU A 180 8.13 -8.55 -23.13
N LYS A 181 8.21 -8.71 -21.80
CA LYS A 181 8.19 -9.98 -21.09
C LYS A 181 6.78 -10.50 -20.76
N GLY A 182 5.75 -9.87 -21.32
CA GLY A 182 4.37 -10.34 -21.27
C GLY A 182 3.51 -9.72 -20.16
N ALA A 183 3.94 -8.65 -19.51
CA ALA A 183 3.08 -7.93 -18.57
C ALA A 183 2.02 -7.10 -19.30
N GLU A 184 0.75 -7.31 -18.99
CA GLU A 184 -0.39 -6.51 -19.49
C GLU A 184 -0.72 -5.35 -18.55
N VAL A 185 -0.38 -5.51 -17.25
CA VAL A 185 -0.58 -4.49 -16.21
C VAL A 185 0.73 -4.25 -15.47
N LEU A 186 1.09 -2.98 -15.31
CA LEU A 186 2.31 -2.53 -14.63
C LEU A 186 1.94 -1.94 -13.27
N LEU A 187 2.51 -2.50 -12.21
CA LEU A 187 2.27 -2.10 -10.83
C LEU A 187 3.47 -1.29 -10.30
N PRO A 188 3.32 0.01 -10.03
CA PRO A 188 4.34 0.74 -9.28
C PRO A 188 4.50 0.14 -7.87
N GLY A 189 5.65 -0.46 -7.58
CA GLY A 189 5.93 -1.16 -6.31
C GLY A 189 6.15 -0.23 -5.10
N CYS A 190 5.57 0.97 -5.12
CA CYS A 190 5.68 1.96 -4.06
C CYS A 190 4.61 3.03 -4.20
N GLY A 191 3.99 3.45 -3.08
CA GLY A 191 2.98 4.51 -3.09
C GLY A 191 3.54 5.88 -3.52
N CYS A 192 4.78 6.21 -3.14
CA CYS A 192 5.44 7.43 -3.57
C CYS A 192 5.64 7.43 -5.10
N LEU A 193 6.22 6.36 -5.65
CA LEU A 193 6.39 6.18 -7.10
C LEU A 193 5.03 6.29 -7.81
N ASN A 194 4.02 5.57 -7.32
CA ASN A 194 2.68 5.59 -7.91
C ASN A 194 2.13 7.01 -8.08
N LEU A 195 2.18 7.83 -7.03
CA LEU A 195 1.61 9.18 -7.09
C LEU A 195 2.39 10.14 -7.99
N ILE A 196 3.69 9.91 -8.17
CA ILE A 196 4.48 10.65 -9.18
C ILE A 196 3.98 10.30 -10.59
N LEU A 197 3.75 9.00 -10.87
CA LEU A 197 3.22 8.56 -12.16
C LEU A 197 1.81 9.10 -12.41
N VAL A 198 0.94 9.06 -11.40
CA VAL A 198 -0.43 9.60 -11.47
C VAL A 198 -0.40 11.11 -11.76
N ASN A 199 0.43 11.88 -11.06
CA ASN A 199 0.58 13.32 -11.29
C ASN A 199 1.18 13.61 -12.68
N GLY A 200 2.08 12.75 -13.16
CA GLY A 200 2.63 12.78 -14.51
C GLY A 200 1.69 12.25 -15.59
N LYS A 201 0.46 11.83 -15.22
CA LYS A 201 -0.56 11.26 -16.12
C LYS A 201 -0.09 10.04 -16.92
N MET A 202 0.84 9.27 -16.37
CA MET A 202 1.34 8.04 -16.99
C MET A 202 0.37 6.88 -16.70
N SER A 203 -0.49 6.58 -17.65
CA SER A 203 -1.49 5.50 -17.54
C SER A 203 -1.20 4.29 -18.43
N ARG A 204 -0.21 4.38 -19.32
CA ARG A 204 0.21 3.29 -20.21
C ARG A 204 1.70 3.37 -20.52
N VAL A 205 2.32 2.20 -20.70
CA VAL A 205 3.68 2.05 -21.23
C VAL A 205 3.70 0.86 -22.18
N ALA A 206 4.16 1.04 -23.42
CA ALA A 206 4.22 -0.01 -24.45
C ALA A 206 2.90 -0.81 -24.59
N GLY A 207 1.76 -0.14 -24.48
CA GLY A 207 0.43 -0.76 -24.53
C GLY A 207 -0.08 -1.33 -23.22
N ALA A 208 0.80 -1.69 -22.28
CA ALA A 208 0.42 -2.18 -20.94
C ALA A 208 -0.18 -1.06 -20.08
N THR A 209 -1.19 -1.39 -19.28
CA THR A 209 -1.83 -0.45 -18.35
C THR A 209 -0.95 -0.18 -17.13
N VAL A 210 -0.69 1.08 -16.80
CA VAL A 210 -0.07 1.45 -15.51
C VAL A 210 -1.19 1.62 -14.48
N LEU A 211 -1.21 0.75 -13.47
CA LEU A 211 -2.26 0.79 -12.44
C LEU A 211 -1.95 1.89 -11.40
N ASP A 212 -2.95 2.68 -11.10
CA ASP A 212 -2.97 3.55 -9.92
C ASP A 212 -3.24 2.69 -8.67
N VAL A 213 -2.17 2.14 -8.08
CA VAL A 213 -2.30 1.25 -6.91
C VAL A 213 -2.79 1.97 -5.66
N SER A 214 -2.49 3.28 -5.53
CA SER A 214 -2.98 4.08 -4.40
C SER A 214 -4.48 4.36 -4.52
N GLY A 215 -4.96 4.68 -5.72
CA GLY A 215 -6.37 4.83 -6.01
C GLY A 215 -7.14 3.52 -5.83
N ALA A 216 -6.58 2.41 -6.28
CA ALA A 216 -7.15 1.08 -6.07
C ALA A 216 -7.29 0.76 -4.57
N LEU A 217 -6.25 0.97 -3.76
CA LEU A 217 -6.31 0.77 -2.31
C LEU A 217 -7.41 1.65 -1.68
N MET A 218 -7.47 2.94 -2.02
CA MET A 218 -8.48 3.86 -1.47
C MET A 218 -9.90 3.41 -1.82
N LYS A 219 -10.17 3.00 -3.07
CA LYS A 219 -11.51 2.53 -3.51
C LYS A 219 -11.88 1.18 -2.91
N LEU A 220 -10.95 0.25 -2.79
CA LEU A 220 -11.21 -1.02 -2.11
C LEU A 220 -11.49 -0.80 -0.62
N THR A 221 -10.80 0.14 0.02
CA THR A 221 -11.05 0.51 1.43
C THR A 221 -12.45 1.12 1.59
N GLU A 222 -12.85 2.04 0.72
CA GLU A 222 -14.21 2.58 0.65
C GLU A 222 -15.25 1.47 0.49
N MET A 223 -15.04 0.57 -0.47
CA MET A 223 -15.91 -0.59 -0.72
C MET A 223 -16.06 -1.46 0.53
N MET A 224 -14.97 -1.77 1.23
CA MET A 224 -15.03 -2.62 2.43
C MET A 224 -15.77 -1.96 3.59
N ILE A 225 -15.69 -0.63 3.74
CA ILE A 225 -16.52 0.10 4.70
C ILE A 225 -18.01 -0.05 4.34
N VAL A 226 -18.36 0.17 3.07
CA VAL A 226 -19.75 0.06 2.61
C VAL A 226 -20.28 -1.37 2.79
N LEU A 227 -19.52 -2.40 2.42
CA LEU A 227 -19.91 -3.79 2.61
C LEU A 227 -20.11 -4.15 4.08
N LYS A 228 -19.26 -3.64 4.96
CA LYS A 228 -19.45 -3.80 6.42
C LYS A 228 -20.75 -3.16 6.90
N GLU A 229 -21.03 -1.93 6.49
CA GLU A 229 -22.23 -1.19 6.93
C GLU A 229 -23.53 -1.80 6.37
N VAL A 230 -23.55 -2.18 5.10
CA VAL A 230 -24.77 -2.61 4.40
C VAL A 230 -25.07 -4.09 4.61
N SER A 231 -24.05 -4.94 4.61
CA SER A 231 -24.22 -6.41 4.63
C SER A 231 -23.54 -7.12 5.80
N GLY A 232 -22.88 -6.38 6.68
CA GLY A 232 -22.12 -6.97 7.80
C GLY A 232 -20.87 -7.74 7.38
N THR A 233 -20.40 -7.57 6.13
CA THR A 233 -19.21 -8.25 5.62
C THR A 233 -17.96 -7.74 6.31
N THR A 234 -17.28 -8.60 7.03
CA THR A 234 -16.04 -8.27 7.78
C THR A 234 -14.98 -9.35 7.57
N VAL A 235 -13.79 -9.13 8.12
CA VAL A 235 -12.74 -10.16 8.17
C VAL A 235 -13.28 -11.42 8.85
N SER A 236 -13.05 -12.60 8.25
CA SER A 236 -13.41 -13.88 8.82
C SER A 236 -12.72 -14.08 10.18
N ARG A 237 -13.48 -14.52 11.17
CA ARG A 237 -12.94 -14.91 12.48
C ARG A 237 -12.85 -16.43 12.62
N LYS A 238 -12.82 -17.13 11.50
CA LYS A 238 -12.67 -18.58 11.45
C LYS A 238 -11.34 -18.93 10.78
N GLY A 239 -10.54 -19.74 11.42
CA GLY A 239 -9.27 -20.21 10.87
C GLY A 239 -8.15 -19.17 11.00
N PHE A 240 -7.52 -18.75 9.91
CA PHE A 240 -6.28 -17.98 9.93
C PHE A 240 -6.35 -16.66 10.73
N TYR A 241 -7.48 -15.96 10.70
CA TYR A 241 -7.69 -14.72 11.46
C TYR A 241 -8.55 -14.92 12.73
N GLU A 242 -8.57 -16.13 13.30
CA GLU A 242 -9.15 -16.38 14.62
C GLU A 242 -8.23 -15.79 15.70
N GLY A 243 -8.48 -14.54 16.03
CA GLY A 243 -7.63 -13.76 16.91
C GLY A 243 -7.93 -13.97 18.40
N PRO A 244 -7.09 -13.43 19.29
CA PRO A 244 -7.31 -13.45 20.73
C PRO A 244 -8.52 -12.61 21.14
N THR A 245 -9.05 -12.85 22.35
CA THR A 245 -10.14 -12.03 22.90
C THR A 245 -9.68 -10.59 23.15
N LYS A 246 -10.63 -9.66 23.19
CA LYS A 246 -10.32 -8.23 23.47
C LYS A 246 -9.59 -8.06 24.78
N GLU A 247 -10.00 -8.79 25.84
CA GLU A 247 -9.38 -8.75 27.16
C GLU A 247 -7.92 -9.20 27.09
N LYS A 248 -7.64 -10.25 26.29
CA LYS A 248 -6.27 -10.75 26.11
C LYS A 248 -5.41 -9.76 25.32
N ILE A 249 -5.96 -9.14 24.30
CA ILE A 249 -5.27 -8.07 23.55
C ILE A 249 -4.91 -6.92 24.50
N GLU A 250 -5.87 -6.45 25.32
CA GLU A 250 -5.63 -5.34 26.24
C GLU A 250 -4.61 -5.70 27.34
N GLU A 251 -4.62 -6.92 27.84
CA GLU A 251 -3.65 -7.43 28.81
C GLU A 251 -2.23 -7.36 28.22
N VAL A 252 -2.04 -7.93 27.04
CA VAL A 252 -0.73 -7.99 26.36
C VAL A 252 -0.25 -6.60 25.96
N MET A 253 -1.13 -5.76 25.42
CA MET A 253 -0.76 -4.39 25.02
C MET A 253 -0.31 -3.53 26.20
N ARG A 254 -0.80 -3.78 27.41
CA ARG A 254 -0.30 -3.11 28.64
C ARG A 254 1.14 -3.49 29.00
N ILE A 255 1.58 -4.68 28.63
CA ILE A 255 2.97 -5.14 28.87
C ILE A 255 3.94 -4.38 27.96
N TYR A 256 3.58 -4.22 26.69
CA TYR A 256 4.47 -3.66 25.64
C TYR A 256 4.39 -2.13 25.49
N ARG A 257 3.39 -1.47 26.06
CA ARG A 257 3.19 -0.01 26.00
C ARG A 257 3.65 0.74 27.26
N LYS A 258 4.53 0.13 28.04
CA LYS A 258 5.11 0.79 29.23
C LYS A 258 6.15 1.83 28.85
#